data_468288a451f218fb1ea1a0f2c8d0b2ba
#
_entry.id   468288a451f218fb1ea1a0f2c8d0b2ba
#
_cell.length_a   1.000
_cell.length_b   1.000
_cell.length_c   1.000
_cell.angle_alpha   90.00
_cell.angle_beta   90.00
_cell.angle_gamma   90.00
#
_symmetry.space_group_name_H-M   'P 1'
#
loop_
_entity.id
_entity.type
_entity.pdbx_description
1 polymer ?
#
loop_
_entity_poly.entity_id
_entity_poly.type
_entity_poly.pdbx_seq_one_letter_code
_entity_poly.pdbx_strand_id
1 'polypeptide(L)'
;MSPRRTTVEPSQGVFNVEWPLFGELSRSLALKVAREYDPDVVIGIATAGVVPGAVIAAILDVEFYSLMVSRRYRTEHVRQTPAVFGQVPPEVRGRTVLLVDETCDSGATMRLAVSAVVNAGAREVRTAVAFRTGDYAPDFHAIATQSTVILPWDREALVDGELIPNPRYAEALRELP
;
A
#
# COMPACT_ATOMS: atom_id res chain seq x y z
N MET A 1 -20.06 -18.22 -2.04
CA MET A 1 -19.58 -17.77 -3.38
C MET A 1 -18.93 -16.41 -3.19
N SER A 2 -17.62 -16.33 -3.27
CA SER A 2 -16.90 -15.04 -3.11
C SER A 2 -17.21 -14.15 -4.32
N PRO A 3 -17.53 -12.86 -4.16
CA PRO A 3 -17.79 -11.99 -5.30
C PRO A 3 -16.50 -11.93 -6.14
N ARG A 4 -16.64 -12.26 -7.42
CA ARG A 4 -15.55 -12.25 -8.39
C ARG A 4 -14.91 -10.86 -8.39
N ARG A 5 -13.65 -10.78 -8.03
CA ARG A 5 -12.84 -9.57 -8.28
C ARG A 5 -12.89 -9.32 -9.79
N THR A 6 -13.30 -8.13 -10.18
CA THR A 6 -13.27 -7.71 -11.58
C THR A 6 -11.86 -7.94 -12.13
N THR A 7 -11.77 -8.62 -13.27
CA THR A 7 -10.50 -8.83 -13.98
C THR A 7 -9.88 -7.47 -14.26
N VAL A 8 -8.61 -7.30 -13.97
CA VAL A 8 -7.88 -6.06 -14.29
C VAL A 8 -7.31 -6.26 -15.68
N GLU A 9 -7.78 -5.45 -16.64
CA GLU A 9 -7.15 -5.38 -17.96
C GLU A 9 -5.92 -4.47 -17.87
N PRO A 10 -4.75 -4.91 -18.37
CA PRO A 10 -3.55 -4.09 -18.37
C PRO A 10 -3.73 -2.91 -19.33
N SER A 11 -3.73 -1.68 -18.82
CA SER A 11 -3.86 -0.49 -19.65
C SER A 11 -2.58 -0.19 -20.47
N GLN A 12 -1.40 -0.56 -19.96
CA GLN A 12 -0.09 -0.34 -20.57
C GLN A 12 0.92 -1.44 -20.22
N GLY A 13 0.49 -2.71 -20.23
CA GLY A 13 1.34 -3.86 -19.90
C GLY A 13 1.33 -4.21 -18.41
N VAL A 14 2.16 -5.19 -18.06
CA VAL A 14 2.25 -5.78 -16.72
C VAL A 14 3.62 -5.51 -16.12
N PHE A 15 3.64 -5.08 -14.88
CA PHE A 15 4.84 -4.96 -14.06
C PHE A 15 4.80 -6.03 -12.97
N ASN A 16 5.45 -7.17 -13.24
CA ASN A 16 5.54 -8.26 -12.28
C ASN A 16 6.68 -7.99 -11.28
N VAL A 17 6.35 -7.96 -9.99
CA VAL A 17 7.28 -7.62 -8.91
C VAL A 17 7.64 -8.89 -8.14
N GLU A 18 8.91 -9.21 -8.11
CA GLU A 18 9.47 -10.29 -7.29
C GLU A 18 9.88 -9.77 -5.91
N TRP A 19 9.95 -10.67 -4.90
CA TRP A 19 10.33 -10.30 -3.54
C TRP A 19 11.66 -9.54 -3.43
N PRO A 20 12.75 -9.94 -4.14
CA PRO A 20 14.00 -9.20 -4.09
C PRO A 20 13.86 -7.76 -4.58
N LEU A 21 13.14 -7.55 -5.69
CA LEU A 21 12.88 -6.22 -6.22
C LEU A 21 12.05 -5.38 -5.24
N PHE A 22 10.98 -5.97 -4.67
CA PHE A 22 10.14 -5.27 -3.71
C PHE A 22 10.92 -4.83 -2.47
N GLY A 23 11.83 -5.68 -1.98
CA GLY A 23 12.75 -5.35 -0.89
C GLY A 23 13.65 -4.16 -1.23
N GLU A 24 14.25 -4.15 -2.43
CA GLU A 24 15.09 -3.03 -2.89
C GLU A 24 14.30 -1.73 -3.10
N LEU A 25 13.06 -1.81 -3.58
CA LEU A 25 12.19 -0.64 -3.70
C LEU A 25 11.84 -0.05 -2.32
N SER A 26 11.54 -0.91 -1.35
CA SER A 26 11.26 -0.48 0.04
C SER A 26 12.49 0.18 0.67
N ARG A 27 13.70 -0.38 0.46
CA ARG A 27 14.98 0.20 0.90
C ARG A 27 15.25 1.55 0.24
N SER A 28 15.06 1.64 -1.07
CA SER A 28 15.23 2.89 -1.83
C SER A 28 14.26 3.97 -1.35
N LEU A 29 13.02 3.58 -1.05
CA LEU A 29 12.00 4.50 -0.53
C LEU A 29 12.38 5.01 0.86
N ALA A 30 12.87 4.15 1.77
CA ALA A 30 13.37 4.56 3.08
C ALA A 30 14.52 5.58 2.95
N LEU A 31 15.45 5.37 2.02
CA LEU A 31 16.55 6.31 1.75
C LEU A 31 16.05 7.67 1.20
N LYS A 32 15.03 7.67 0.34
CA LYS A 32 14.41 8.92 -0.14
C LYS A 32 13.78 9.69 1.02
N VAL A 33 13.02 8.99 1.87
CA VAL A 33 12.42 9.58 3.07
C VAL A 33 13.48 10.19 3.97
N ALA A 34 14.50 9.41 4.36
CA ALA A 34 15.54 9.86 5.28
C ALA A 34 16.31 11.13 4.84
N ARG A 35 16.30 11.44 3.56
CA ARG A 35 16.98 12.64 3.02
C ARG A 35 16.17 13.92 3.19
N GLU A 36 14.86 13.82 3.31
CA GLU A 36 13.96 14.97 3.23
C GLU A 36 12.96 15.04 4.38
N TYR A 37 12.86 13.98 5.18
CA TYR A 37 11.88 13.86 6.24
C TYR A 37 12.37 12.92 7.34
N ASP A 38 12.20 13.35 8.58
CA ASP A 38 12.56 12.60 9.79
C ASP A 38 11.27 12.23 10.55
N PRO A 39 10.61 11.11 10.22
CA PRO A 39 9.39 10.70 10.90
C PRO A 39 9.69 10.10 12.27
N ASP A 40 8.89 10.47 13.28
CA ASP A 40 8.89 9.82 14.59
C ASP A 40 8.19 8.45 14.55
N VAL A 41 7.23 8.28 13.60
CA VAL A 41 6.36 7.11 13.51
C VAL A 41 6.07 6.78 12.04
N VAL A 42 6.09 5.50 11.70
CA VAL A 42 5.60 4.98 10.42
C VAL A 42 4.28 4.25 10.65
N ILE A 43 3.29 4.53 9.80
CA ILE A 43 2.01 3.80 9.76
C ILE A 43 1.84 3.14 8.40
N GLY A 44 1.78 1.82 8.36
CA GLY A 44 1.39 1.05 7.18
C GLY A 44 -0.12 0.98 7.02
N ILE A 45 -0.63 1.31 5.83
CA ILE A 45 -2.05 1.15 5.52
C ILE A 45 -2.33 -0.33 5.29
N ALA A 46 -3.10 -0.92 6.20
CA ALA A 46 -3.41 -2.33 6.12
C ALA A 46 -4.42 -2.63 4.99
N THR A 47 -4.20 -3.72 4.25
CA THR A 47 -3.35 -4.86 4.59
C THR A 47 -1.94 -4.73 3.98
N ALA A 48 -1.82 -4.41 2.69
CA ALA A 48 -0.58 -4.62 1.94
C ALA A 48 0.48 -3.53 2.21
N GLY A 49 0.08 -2.30 2.53
CA GLY A 49 0.99 -1.22 2.93
C GLY A 49 1.75 -1.48 4.24
N VAL A 50 1.32 -2.49 5.01
CA VAL A 50 2.07 -2.95 6.20
C VAL A 50 3.44 -3.51 5.81
N VAL A 51 3.54 -4.18 4.67
CA VAL A 51 4.80 -4.80 4.22
C VAL A 51 5.90 -3.76 3.98
N PRO A 52 5.73 -2.78 3.07
CA PRO A 52 6.74 -1.74 2.89
C PRO A 52 6.89 -0.84 4.13
N GLY A 53 5.79 -0.58 4.85
CA GLY A 53 5.81 0.25 6.06
C GLY A 53 6.71 -0.32 7.14
N ALA A 54 6.59 -1.63 7.44
CA ALA A 54 7.43 -2.30 8.43
C ALA A 54 8.92 -2.31 8.02
N VAL A 55 9.21 -2.54 6.74
CA VAL A 55 10.60 -2.50 6.22
C VAL A 55 11.18 -1.09 6.36
N ILE A 56 10.42 -0.06 5.98
CA ILE A 56 10.85 1.35 6.09
C ILE A 56 11.08 1.73 7.55
N ALA A 57 10.16 1.39 8.45
CA ALA A 57 10.31 1.67 9.88
C ALA A 57 11.56 1.01 10.48
N ALA A 58 11.82 -0.26 10.11
CA ALA A 58 13.02 -0.98 10.55
C ALA A 58 14.32 -0.32 10.05
N ILE A 59 14.34 0.19 8.81
CA ILE A 59 15.51 0.87 8.24
C ILE A 59 15.73 2.24 8.88
N LEU A 60 14.64 2.98 9.18
CA LEU A 60 14.70 4.29 9.81
C LEU A 60 14.89 4.22 11.33
N ASP A 61 14.77 3.04 11.93
CA ASP A 61 14.81 2.80 13.38
C ASP A 61 13.77 3.60 14.16
N VAL A 62 12.52 3.56 13.67
CA VAL A 62 11.37 4.28 14.27
C VAL A 62 10.21 3.33 14.57
N GLU A 63 9.28 3.79 15.42
CA GLU A 63 8.09 3.03 15.79
C GLU A 63 7.19 2.76 14.58
N PHE A 64 6.61 1.54 14.53
CA PHE A 64 5.71 1.10 13.48
C PHE A 64 4.32 0.75 14.03
N TYR A 65 3.30 1.24 13.34
CA TYR A 65 1.89 0.90 13.57
C TYR A 65 1.18 0.59 12.25
N SER A 66 -0.03 0.04 12.32
CA SER A 66 -0.88 -0.17 11.16
C SER A 66 -2.22 0.53 11.34
N LEU A 67 -2.79 1.00 10.22
CA LEU A 67 -4.12 1.59 10.17
C LEU A 67 -4.93 0.90 9.07
N MET A 68 -6.05 0.28 9.44
CA MET A 68 -6.93 -0.35 8.46
C MET A 68 -7.78 0.71 7.76
N VAL A 69 -7.55 0.85 6.45
CA VAL A 69 -8.41 1.65 5.57
C VAL A 69 -8.90 0.77 4.44
N SER A 70 -10.19 0.53 4.33
CA SER A 70 -10.71 -0.41 3.36
C SER A 70 -12.06 0.02 2.79
N ARG A 71 -12.32 -0.37 1.55
CA ARG A 71 -13.66 -0.35 0.94
C ARG A 71 -14.50 -1.58 1.32
N ARG A 72 -13.90 -2.57 1.98
CA ARG A 72 -14.55 -3.84 2.35
C ARG A 72 -14.71 -3.91 3.86
N TYR A 73 -15.88 -4.32 4.29
CA TYR A 73 -16.15 -4.70 5.67
C TYR A 73 -16.61 -6.17 5.67
N ARG A 74 -15.87 -7.05 6.37
CA ARG A 74 -16.20 -8.49 6.53
C ARG A 74 -16.68 -9.14 5.23
N THR A 75 -15.85 -9.22 4.22
CA THR A 75 -16.06 -10.00 2.97
C THR A 75 -17.29 -9.69 2.11
N GLU A 76 -18.31 -9.00 2.60
CA GLU A 76 -19.63 -8.95 1.94
C GLU A 76 -20.02 -7.59 1.32
N HIS A 77 -19.45 -6.47 1.74
CA HIS A 77 -19.83 -5.16 1.21
C HIS A 77 -18.64 -4.39 0.63
N VAL A 78 -18.68 -4.17 -0.68
CA VAL A 78 -17.80 -3.19 -1.34
C VAL A 78 -18.46 -1.82 -1.20
N ARG A 79 -17.87 -0.93 -0.40
CA ARG A 79 -18.29 0.48 -0.32
C ARG A 79 -17.78 1.24 -1.54
N GLN A 80 -18.52 2.23 -2.00
CA GLN A 80 -18.08 3.13 -3.06
C GLN A 80 -16.86 3.96 -2.60
N THR A 81 -16.81 4.32 -1.32
CA THR A 81 -15.72 5.06 -0.70
C THR A 81 -15.03 4.23 0.39
N PRO A 82 -13.70 4.36 0.57
CA PRO A 82 -13.00 3.71 1.68
C PRO A 82 -13.46 4.27 3.04
N ALA A 83 -13.29 3.48 4.10
CA ALA A 83 -13.51 3.89 5.48
C ALA A 83 -12.34 3.44 6.35
N VAL A 84 -12.08 4.20 7.41
CA VAL A 84 -11.12 3.81 8.45
C VAL A 84 -11.81 2.81 9.38
N PHE A 85 -11.15 1.71 9.67
CA PHE A 85 -11.60 0.70 10.63
C PHE A 85 -10.61 0.63 11.79
N GLY A 86 -11.15 0.71 13.00
CA GLY A 86 -10.36 0.79 14.22
C GLY A 86 -9.99 2.23 14.59
N GLN A 87 -9.00 2.37 15.44
CA GLN A 87 -8.53 3.66 15.95
C GLN A 87 -7.16 3.98 15.35
N VAL A 88 -6.91 5.25 15.10
CA VAL A 88 -5.56 5.74 14.83
C VAL A 88 -4.75 5.58 16.11
N PRO A 89 -3.52 5.04 16.07
CA PRO A 89 -2.66 4.91 17.24
C PRO A 89 -2.51 6.25 17.98
N PRO A 90 -2.74 6.30 19.29
CA PRO A 90 -2.62 7.55 20.06
C PRO A 90 -1.20 8.13 20.06
N GLU A 91 -0.21 7.30 19.76
CA GLU A 91 1.21 7.63 19.66
C GLU A 91 1.51 8.66 18.56
N VAL A 92 0.59 8.87 17.61
CA VAL A 92 0.76 9.89 16.55
C VAL A 92 0.66 11.33 17.07
N ARG A 93 0.06 11.51 18.24
CA ARG A 93 -0.21 12.87 18.76
C ARG A 93 1.06 13.68 18.97
N GLY A 94 1.13 14.83 18.31
CA GLY A 94 2.27 15.76 18.37
C GLY A 94 3.51 15.28 17.62
N ARG A 95 3.45 14.13 16.94
CA ARG A 95 4.59 13.54 16.22
C ARG A 95 4.53 13.79 14.71
N THR A 96 5.67 13.63 14.05
CA THR A 96 5.79 13.53 12.59
C THR A 96 5.51 12.08 12.17
N VAL A 97 4.60 11.91 11.21
CA VAL A 97 4.12 10.59 10.79
C VAL A 97 4.37 10.37 9.31
N LEU A 98 4.92 9.21 8.95
CA LEU A 98 4.97 8.73 7.58
C LEU A 98 3.87 7.69 7.38
N LEU A 99 2.91 7.97 6.49
CA LEU A 99 1.91 7.01 6.02
C LEU A 99 2.44 6.26 4.81
N VAL A 100 2.40 4.93 4.86
CA VAL A 100 2.94 4.07 3.81
C VAL A 100 1.86 3.15 3.24
N ASP A 101 1.80 3.08 1.91
CA ASP A 101 1.00 2.08 1.19
C ASP A 101 1.85 1.40 0.10
N GLU A 102 1.40 0.28 -0.45
CA GLU A 102 2.12 -0.41 -1.52
C GLU A 102 1.91 0.24 -2.88
N THR A 103 0.67 0.63 -3.18
CA THR A 103 0.28 1.25 -4.45
C THR A 103 -0.67 2.42 -4.21
N CYS A 104 -0.59 3.44 -5.04
CA CYS A 104 -1.52 4.56 -5.00
C CYS A 104 -1.93 4.99 -6.41
N ASP A 105 -3.23 4.90 -6.66
CA ASP A 105 -3.86 5.31 -7.92
C ASP A 105 -4.59 6.65 -7.73
N SER A 106 -5.87 6.63 -7.40
CA SER A 106 -6.69 7.84 -7.20
C SER A 106 -6.38 8.59 -5.88
N GLY A 107 -5.66 7.98 -4.96
CA GLY A 107 -5.35 8.53 -3.64
C GLY A 107 -6.52 8.56 -2.63
N ALA A 108 -7.65 7.95 -2.95
CA ALA A 108 -8.83 7.98 -2.06
C ALA A 108 -8.53 7.38 -0.67
N THR A 109 -7.84 6.23 -0.64
CA THR A 109 -7.40 5.57 0.60
C THR A 109 -6.41 6.44 1.37
N MET A 110 -5.38 6.94 0.65
CA MET A 110 -4.33 7.76 1.25
C MET A 110 -4.87 9.07 1.85
N ARG A 111 -5.72 9.80 1.12
CA ARG A 111 -6.34 11.03 1.63
C ARG A 111 -7.17 10.79 2.89
N LEU A 112 -7.89 9.68 2.95
CA LEU A 112 -8.68 9.34 4.13
C LEU A 112 -7.76 9.00 5.32
N ALA A 113 -6.68 8.24 5.10
CA ALA A 113 -5.70 7.93 6.13
C ALA A 113 -5.02 9.20 6.66
N VAL A 114 -4.58 10.10 5.76
CA VAL A 114 -4.01 11.42 6.15
C VAL A 114 -4.99 12.19 7.03
N SER A 115 -6.25 12.31 6.59
CA SER A 115 -7.26 13.04 7.36
C SER A 115 -7.48 12.43 8.75
N ALA A 116 -7.50 11.10 8.86
CA ALA A 116 -7.67 10.42 10.13
C ALA A 116 -6.49 10.67 11.09
N VAL A 117 -5.26 10.60 10.59
CA VAL A 117 -4.03 10.79 11.37
C VAL A 117 -3.87 12.25 11.80
N VAL A 118 -4.17 13.20 10.92
CA VAL A 118 -4.19 14.63 11.26
C VAL A 118 -5.23 14.92 12.34
N ASN A 119 -6.45 14.39 12.21
CA ASN A 119 -7.53 14.55 13.20
C ASN A 119 -7.19 13.89 14.56
N ALA A 120 -6.33 12.87 14.58
CA ALA A 120 -5.81 12.26 15.80
C ALA A 120 -4.74 13.11 16.48
N GLY A 121 -4.29 14.20 15.85
CA GLY A 121 -3.38 15.18 16.43
C GLY A 121 -1.91 15.02 16.04
N ALA A 122 -1.61 14.38 14.91
CA ALA A 122 -0.27 14.36 14.35
C ALA A 122 0.22 15.80 14.05
N ARG A 123 1.50 16.07 14.28
CA ARG A 123 2.12 17.37 14.02
C ARG A 123 2.30 17.62 12.51
N GLU A 124 2.75 16.59 11.82
CA GLU A 124 2.95 16.60 10.38
C GLU A 124 2.72 15.18 9.85
N VAL A 125 2.17 15.07 8.65
CA VAL A 125 1.94 13.78 7.98
C VAL A 125 2.47 13.88 6.56
N ARG A 126 3.38 12.97 6.19
CA ARG A 126 3.79 12.75 4.80
C ARG A 126 3.46 11.33 4.35
N THR A 127 3.43 11.14 3.05
CA THR A 127 2.93 9.93 2.40
C THR A 127 4.00 9.28 1.54
N ALA A 128 4.09 7.96 1.57
CA ALA A 128 5.03 7.19 0.78
C ALA A 128 4.35 5.95 0.17
N VAL A 129 4.69 5.63 -1.08
CA VAL A 129 4.20 4.42 -1.76
C VAL A 129 5.32 3.76 -2.56
N ALA A 130 5.29 2.44 -2.65
CA ALA A 130 6.21 1.73 -3.54
C ALA A 130 5.89 2.04 -5.01
N PHE A 131 4.60 2.03 -5.39
CA PHE A 131 4.17 2.31 -6.77
C PHE A 131 3.11 3.42 -6.81
N ARG A 132 3.40 4.47 -7.55
CA ARG A 132 2.40 5.44 -7.98
C ARG A 132 1.86 4.99 -9.34
N THR A 133 0.57 4.66 -9.41
CA THR A 133 -0.07 4.11 -10.63
C THR A 133 -1.10 5.06 -11.25
N GLY A 134 -1.37 6.20 -10.64
CA GLY A 134 -2.37 7.17 -11.09
C GLY A 134 -1.97 8.62 -10.81
N ASP A 135 -2.98 9.49 -10.78
CA ASP A 135 -2.81 10.95 -10.71
C ASP A 135 -2.47 11.48 -9.32
N TYR A 136 -2.76 10.73 -8.26
CA TYR A 136 -2.38 11.16 -6.91
C TYR A 136 -0.86 11.24 -6.79
N ALA A 137 -0.36 12.34 -6.25
CA ALA A 137 1.05 12.56 -6.00
C ALA A 137 1.35 12.37 -4.49
N PRO A 138 1.80 11.20 -4.05
CA PRO A 138 2.35 11.03 -2.70
C PRO A 138 3.66 11.85 -2.56
N ASP A 139 4.02 12.21 -1.33
CA ASP A 139 5.28 12.94 -1.07
C ASP A 139 6.50 12.13 -1.55
N PHE A 140 6.45 10.81 -1.35
CA PHE A 140 7.51 9.90 -1.76
C PHE A 140 6.94 8.72 -2.55
N HIS A 141 7.63 8.30 -3.61
CA HIS A 141 7.35 7.04 -4.31
C HIS A 141 8.64 6.43 -4.85
N ALA A 142 8.67 5.10 -4.94
CA ALA A 142 9.81 4.41 -5.52
C ALA A 142 9.71 4.41 -7.05
N ILE A 143 8.59 3.98 -7.61
CA ILE A 143 8.32 3.91 -9.06
C ILE A 143 6.98 4.58 -9.38
N ALA A 144 6.96 5.32 -10.51
CA ALA A 144 5.72 5.75 -11.16
C ALA A 144 5.52 4.92 -12.43
N THR A 145 4.34 4.31 -12.60
CA THR A 145 4.01 3.48 -13.76
C THR A 145 2.52 3.48 -14.02
N GLN A 146 2.13 3.29 -15.28
CA GLN A 146 0.73 3.06 -15.69
C GLN A 146 0.45 1.57 -15.95
N SER A 147 1.46 0.71 -15.79
CA SER A 147 1.31 -0.73 -15.93
C SER A 147 0.50 -1.31 -14.77
N THR A 148 -0.16 -2.44 -15.01
CA THR A 148 -0.74 -3.24 -13.94
C THR A 148 0.37 -3.84 -13.09
N VAL A 149 0.48 -3.40 -11.84
CA VAL A 149 1.47 -3.93 -10.89
C VAL A 149 0.94 -5.21 -10.27
N ILE A 150 1.68 -6.30 -10.41
CA ILE A 150 1.43 -7.58 -9.74
C ILE A 150 2.46 -7.73 -8.64
N LEU A 151 2.02 -7.61 -7.39
CA LEU A 151 2.87 -7.71 -6.22
C LEU A 151 3.20 -9.16 -5.87
N PRO A 152 4.30 -9.45 -5.15
CA PRO A 152 4.74 -10.83 -4.88
C PRO A 152 3.66 -11.69 -4.21
N TRP A 153 2.83 -11.10 -3.34
CA TRP A 153 1.73 -11.78 -2.64
C TRP A 153 0.42 -11.84 -3.43
N ASP A 154 0.35 -11.18 -4.58
CA ASP A 154 -0.84 -11.15 -5.44
C ASP A 154 -0.75 -12.15 -6.62
N ARG A 155 0.41 -12.80 -6.82
CA ARG A 155 0.64 -13.73 -7.95
C ARG A 155 -0.21 -14.98 -7.86
N GLU A 156 -0.45 -15.45 -6.64
CA GLU A 156 -1.16 -16.67 -6.36
C GLU A 156 -2.36 -16.41 -5.45
N ALA A 157 -3.36 -17.27 -5.54
CA ALA A 157 -4.52 -17.29 -4.68
C ALA A 157 -4.73 -18.70 -4.13
N LEU A 158 -5.17 -18.80 -2.88
CA LEU A 158 -5.56 -20.06 -2.29
C LEU A 158 -7.00 -20.42 -2.73
N VAL A 159 -7.14 -21.51 -3.45
CA VAL A 159 -8.43 -22.05 -3.91
C VAL A 159 -8.48 -23.54 -3.57
N ASP A 160 -9.47 -23.93 -2.82
CA ASP A 160 -9.69 -25.33 -2.38
C ASP A 160 -8.45 -25.99 -1.73
N GLY A 161 -7.64 -25.18 -1.02
CA GLY A 161 -6.45 -25.67 -0.32
C GLY A 161 -5.16 -25.67 -1.16
N GLU A 162 -5.22 -25.28 -2.41
CA GLU A 162 -4.08 -25.22 -3.32
C GLU A 162 -3.75 -23.77 -3.72
N LEU A 163 -2.46 -23.45 -3.86
CA LEU A 163 -2.00 -22.20 -4.44
C LEU A 163 -2.05 -22.31 -5.97
N ILE A 164 -2.87 -21.49 -6.58
CA ILE A 164 -3.00 -21.39 -8.03
C ILE A 164 -2.67 -19.97 -8.50
N PRO A 165 -2.27 -19.76 -9.78
CA PRO A 165 -2.14 -18.42 -10.34
C PRO A 165 -3.39 -17.60 -10.06
N ASN A 166 -3.20 -16.38 -9.54
CA ASN A 166 -4.33 -15.57 -9.11
C ASN A 166 -5.28 -15.28 -10.29
N PRO A 167 -6.54 -15.72 -10.21
CA PRO A 167 -7.50 -15.55 -11.32
C PRO A 167 -7.71 -14.10 -11.75
N ARG A 168 -7.43 -13.15 -10.84
CA ARG A 168 -7.50 -11.71 -11.14
C ARG A 168 -6.49 -11.28 -12.20
N TYR A 169 -5.34 -11.96 -12.24
CA TYR A 169 -4.22 -11.65 -13.13
C TYR A 169 -3.90 -12.80 -14.10
N ALA A 170 -4.80 -13.77 -14.24
CA ALA A 170 -4.53 -15.00 -14.99
C ALA A 170 -4.12 -14.74 -16.45
N GLU A 171 -4.71 -13.74 -17.11
CA GLU A 171 -4.36 -13.36 -18.48
C GLU A 171 -2.98 -12.67 -18.50
N ALA A 172 -2.79 -11.69 -17.63
CA ALA A 172 -1.53 -10.95 -17.50
C ALA A 172 -0.34 -11.86 -17.12
N LEU A 173 -0.57 -12.87 -16.28
CA LEU A 173 0.44 -13.84 -15.86
C LEU A 173 0.84 -14.85 -16.96
N ARG A 174 -0.05 -15.10 -17.95
CA ARG A 174 0.26 -15.98 -19.10
C ARG A 174 1.19 -15.33 -20.12
N GLU A 175 1.21 -14.01 -20.17
CA GLU A 175 2.02 -13.24 -21.11
C GLU A 175 3.44 -12.95 -20.57
N LEU A 176 3.71 -13.34 -19.33
CA LEU A 176 5.04 -13.22 -18.74
C LEU A 176 5.95 -14.35 -19.25
N PRO A 177 7.21 -14.05 -19.62
CA PRO A 177 8.17 -15.04 -20.10
C PRO A 177 8.58 -16.06 -19.03
#